data_cd51ee02a04b859fee45f25f118cacf4
#
_entry.id   cd51ee02a04b859fee45f25f118cacf4
#
_cell.length_a   1.000
_cell.length_b   1.000
_cell.length_c   1.000
_cell.angle_alpha   90.00
_cell.angle_beta   90.00
_cell.angle_gamma   90.00
#
_symmetry.space_group_name_H-M   'P 1'
#
loop_
_entity.id
_entity.type
_entity.pdbx_description
1 polymer ?
#
loop_
_entity_poly.entity_id
_entity_poly.type
_entity_poly.pdbx_seq_one_letter_code
_entity_poly.pdbx_strand_id
1 'polypeptide(L)'
;MNRVRCLIFNAALGPLDYQVPEGMAVTPGAVVACPLGPRTVLGIVWEAERLPGAHVPAEKLRPLREVLPVPPLAAPLRRLIEWTADYYCAPLAAVARMALSSGGALKGPATTIEYRLSGGPPERLTPQRQAAIEALEGEQATIRELAGLAGVSEGVLRGLVNQGVLEPVEVDCDRPYPVARPDFAPPALTSEQSGAAGHLRAAVKEASFAPFLLDGVTGSGKTETYFEPIAQALEMDRQVLVLLPEIALTEAFLRRFEERFGAPPVLWHSSLKSTERRRAWRAVAAGSAQVVVG
;
A
#
# COMPACT_ATOMS: atom_id res chain seq x y z
N MET A 1 -6.60 -0.85 33.50
CA MET A 1 -6.54 0.26 32.51
C MET A 1 -5.41 -0.06 31.54
N ASN A 2 -5.72 -0.19 30.25
CA ASN A 2 -4.68 -0.42 29.23
C ASN A 2 -3.97 0.90 28.94
N ARG A 3 -2.64 0.93 29.11
CA ARG A 3 -1.76 2.05 28.80
C ARG A 3 -0.93 1.70 27.59
N VAL A 4 -0.70 2.66 26.70
CA VAL A 4 0.24 2.56 25.59
C VAL A 4 1.18 3.76 25.56
N ARG A 5 2.40 3.54 25.10
CA ARG A 5 3.38 4.60 24.86
C ARG A 5 3.46 4.90 23.38
N CYS A 6 3.37 6.17 23.02
CA CYS A 6 3.32 6.62 21.64
C CYS A 6 4.48 7.54 21.29
N LEU A 7 5.11 7.29 20.16
CA LEU A 7 6.00 8.24 19.47
C LEU A 7 5.14 9.24 18.73
N ILE A 8 5.14 10.48 19.17
CA ILE A 8 4.43 11.58 18.49
C ILE A 8 5.30 12.11 17.34
N PHE A 9 4.69 12.42 16.19
CA PHE A 9 5.41 12.97 15.02
C PHE A 9 5.85 14.44 15.20
N ASN A 10 6.40 14.71 16.36
CA ASN A 10 7.07 15.95 16.69
C ASN A 10 8.42 15.62 17.33
N ALA A 11 9.50 15.89 16.61
CA ALA A 11 10.86 15.56 17.06
C ALA A 11 11.28 16.29 18.36
N ALA A 12 10.59 17.38 18.71
CA ALA A 12 10.84 18.11 19.95
C ALA A 12 10.18 17.47 21.19
N LEU A 13 9.27 16.51 20.98
CA LEU A 13 8.56 15.81 22.06
C LEU A 13 9.15 14.41 22.22
N GLY A 14 9.37 14.03 23.47
CA GLY A 14 9.61 12.62 23.81
C GLY A 14 8.36 11.77 23.65
N PRO A 15 8.48 10.46 23.90
CA PRO A 15 7.32 9.57 23.90
C PRO A 15 6.33 9.96 24.99
N LEU A 16 5.05 9.86 24.67
CA LEU A 16 3.93 10.19 25.56
C LEU A 16 3.09 8.97 25.87
N ASP A 17 2.57 8.89 27.11
CA ASP A 17 1.67 7.83 27.54
C ASP A 17 0.21 8.22 27.33
N TYR A 18 -0.60 7.27 26.85
CA TYR A 18 -2.03 7.42 26.63
C TYR A 18 -2.81 6.25 27.20
N GLN A 19 -4.06 6.51 27.56
CA GLN A 19 -5.03 5.48 27.89
C GLN A 19 -5.61 4.88 26.61
N VAL A 20 -5.73 3.56 26.55
CA VAL A 20 -6.50 2.88 25.50
C VAL A 20 -7.97 2.82 25.95
N PRO A 21 -8.91 3.41 25.20
CA PRO A 21 -10.34 3.31 25.48
C PRO A 21 -10.82 1.85 25.49
N GLU A 22 -11.87 1.57 26.21
CA GLU A 22 -12.51 0.25 26.22
C GLU A 22 -13.03 -0.09 24.82
N GLY A 23 -12.80 -1.33 24.37
CA GLY A 23 -13.17 -1.79 23.03
C GLY A 23 -12.21 -1.39 21.90
N MET A 24 -11.19 -0.56 22.17
CA MET A 24 -10.18 -0.20 21.17
C MET A 24 -9.04 -1.22 21.18
N ALA A 25 -8.82 -1.92 20.05
CA ALA A 25 -7.68 -2.81 19.88
C ALA A 25 -6.45 -2.02 19.41
N VAL A 26 -5.36 -2.08 20.16
CA VAL A 26 -4.13 -1.35 19.86
C VAL A 26 -2.94 -2.29 20.00
N THR A 27 -2.10 -2.34 18.97
CA THR A 27 -0.89 -3.17 18.94
C THR A 27 0.36 -2.30 18.69
N PRO A 28 1.56 -2.75 19.08
CA PRO A 28 2.80 -2.07 18.72
C PRO A 28 2.91 -1.87 17.20
N GLY A 29 3.30 -0.67 16.78
CA GLY A 29 3.34 -0.27 15.37
C GLY A 29 2.05 0.37 14.85
N ALA A 30 0.93 0.31 15.58
CA ALA A 30 -0.33 0.95 15.18
C ALA A 30 -0.17 2.47 15.10
N VAL A 31 -0.68 3.05 14.03
CA VAL A 31 -0.75 4.50 13.86
C VAL A 31 -2.02 5.01 14.54
N VAL A 32 -1.87 6.00 15.40
CA VAL A 32 -2.94 6.47 16.28
C VAL A 32 -3.08 7.99 16.25
N ALA A 33 -4.29 8.46 16.47
CA ALA A 33 -4.60 9.87 16.70
C ALA A 33 -4.57 10.17 18.21
N CYS A 34 -3.64 11.01 18.62
CA CYS A 34 -3.37 11.36 20.01
C CYS A 34 -3.80 12.77 20.33
N PRO A 35 -4.50 13.02 21.46
CA PRO A 35 -4.77 14.38 21.91
C PRO A 35 -3.48 15.01 22.46
N LEU A 36 -3.13 16.20 21.98
CA LEU A 36 -2.01 17.01 22.46
C LEU A 36 -2.48 18.45 22.69
N GLY A 37 -2.76 18.81 23.95
CA GLY A 37 -3.45 20.05 24.25
C GLY A 37 -4.83 20.13 23.58
N PRO A 38 -5.13 21.21 22.83
CA PRO A 38 -6.37 21.35 22.07
C PRO A 38 -6.34 20.63 20.70
N ARG A 39 -5.16 20.15 20.27
CA ARG A 39 -4.95 19.57 18.95
C ARG A 39 -4.99 18.04 19.00
N THR A 40 -5.24 17.45 17.83
CA THR A 40 -5.02 16.03 17.58
C THR A 40 -3.77 15.90 16.71
N VAL A 41 -2.87 15.05 17.14
CA VAL A 41 -1.61 14.75 16.41
C VAL A 41 -1.54 13.27 16.14
N LEU A 42 -0.77 12.89 15.13
CA LEU A 42 -0.52 11.49 14.83
C LEU A 42 0.70 11.00 15.61
N GLY A 43 0.65 9.73 15.98
CA GLY A 43 1.74 9.01 16.62
C GLY A 43 1.72 7.55 16.24
N ILE A 44 2.75 6.83 16.66
CA ILE A 44 2.86 5.38 16.51
C ILE A 44 2.96 4.78 17.90
N VAL A 45 2.18 3.74 18.16
CA VAL A 45 2.34 2.93 19.38
C VAL A 45 3.65 2.17 19.32
N TRP A 46 4.46 2.31 20.34
CA TRP A 46 5.76 1.67 20.42
C TRP A 46 5.89 0.80 21.67
N GLU A 47 6.83 -0.16 21.66
CA GLU A 47 7.11 -0.97 22.82
C GLU A 47 7.60 -0.08 23.99
N ALA A 48 6.92 -0.12 25.13
CA ALA A 48 7.22 0.75 26.27
C ALA A 48 8.62 0.56 26.83
N GLU A 49 9.15 -0.67 26.77
CA GLU A 49 10.49 -1.05 27.23
C GLU A 49 11.61 -0.37 26.41
N ARG A 50 11.32 -0.03 25.16
CA ARG A 50 12.25 0.62 24.24
C ARG A 50 12.23 2.14 24.30
N LEU A 51 11.30 2.72 25.02
CA LEU A 51 11.11 4.16 25.15
C LEU A 51 11.31 4.60 26.61
N PRO A 52 12.54 5.02 26.99
CA PRO A 52 12.77 5.52 28.35
C PRO A 52 11.96 6.78 28.62
N GLY A 53 11.54 6.97 29.85
CA GLY A 53 10.82 8.14 30.32
C GLY A 53 9.99 7.88 31.55
N ALA A 54 9.66 8.94 32.28
CA ALA A 54 8.80 8.85 33.46
C ALA A 54 7.36 8.42 33.07
N HIS A 55 6.79 7.52 33.83
CA HIS A 55 5.39 7.15 33.69
C HIS A 55 4.47 8.25 34.19
N VAL A 56 3.50 8.62 33.37
CA VAL A 56 2.44 9.56 33.75
C VAL A 56 1.45 8.82 34.68
N PRO A 57 1.02 9.39 35.83
CA PRO A 57 -0.01 8.80 36.67
C PRO A 57 -1.30 8.49 35.91
N ALA A 58 -1.98 7.41 36.25
CA ALA A 58 -3.15 6.92 35.49
C ALA A 58 -4.27 7.95 35.34
N GLU A 59 -4.50 8.75 36.39
CA GLU A 59 -5.50 9.82 36.41
C GLU A 59 -5.19 11.01 35.49
N LYS A 60 -3.96 11.12 35.02
CA LYS A 60 -3.51 12.17 34.07
C LYS A 60 -3.44 11.68 32.63
N LEU A 61 -3.66 10.40 32.38
CA LEU A 61 -3.66 9.84 31.05
C LEU A 61 -4.86 10.35 30.26
N ARG A 62 -4.60 10.82 29.03
CA ARG A 62 -5.66 11.14 28.08
C ARG A 62 -5.96 9.92 27.22
N PRO A 63 -7.23 9.67 26.87
CA PRO A 63 -7.58 8.56 25.99
C PRO A 63 -7.12 8.84 24.55
N LEU A 64 -6.66 7.81 23.86
CA LEU A 64 -6.48 7.82 22.41
C LEU A 64 -7.82 8.16 21.74
N ARG A 65 -7.76 8.85 20.61
CA ARG A 65 -8.98 9.23 19.85
C ARG A 65 -9.37 8.14 18.86
N GLU A 66 -8.39 7.60 18.13
CA GLU A 66 -8.62 6.73 16.99
C GLU A 66 -7.36 5.91 16.70
N VAL A 67 -7.56 4.69 16.21
CA VAL A 67 -6.53 3.89 15.50
C VAL A 67 -6.79 4.08 14.01
N LEU A 68 -5.79 4.53 13.27
CA LEU A 68 -5.95 4.77 11.84
C LEU A 68 -6.10 3.45 11.07
N PRO A 69 -6.88 3.44 9.97
CA PRO A 69 -7.17 2.23 9.18
C PRO A 69 -6.00 1.84 8.27
N VAL A 70 -4.82 1.72 8.84
CA VAL A 70 -3.62 1.25 8.14
C VAL A 70 -2.97 0.14 8.95
N PRO A 71 -2.34 -0.84 8.30
CA PRO A 71 -1.64 -1.90 9.01
C PRO A 71 -0.57 -1.34 9.96
N PRO A 72 -0.39 -1.94 11.14
CA PRO A 72 0.66 -1.53 12.05
C PRO A 72 2.05 -1.79 11.44
N LEU A 73 3.02 -0.93 11.74
CA LEU A 73 4.40 -1.14 11.34
C LEU A 73 4.91 -2.50 11.85
N ALA A 74 5.32 -3.35 10.92
CA ALA A 74 5.82 -4.68 11.24
C ALA A 74 7.06 -4.63 12.16
N ALA A 75 7.24 -5.63 13.01
CA ALA A 75 8.35 -5.68 13.94
C ALA A 75 9.75 -5.55 13.30
N PRO A 76 10.04 -6.17 12.13
CA PRO A 76 11.32 -5.96 11.44
C PRO A 76 11.54 -4.50 11.03
N LEU A 77 10.49 -3.81 10.56
CA LEU A 77 10.58 -2.39 10.18
C LEU A 77 10.81 -1.50 11.40
N ARG A 78 10.15 -1.78 12.54
CA ARG A 78 10.39 -1.04 13.78
C ARG A 78 11.84 -1.18 14.26
N ARG A 79 12.40 -2.39 14.19
CA ARG A 79 13.83 -2.63 14.49
C ARG A 79 14.77 -1.88 13.55
N LEU A 80 14.45 -1.83 12.25
CA LEU A 80 15.22 -1.04 11.28
C LEU A 80 15.16 0.46 11.61
N ILE A 81 14.00 0.97 11.98
CA ILE A 81 13.80 2.36 12.40
C ILE A 81 14.65 2.67 13.65
N GLU A 82 14.64 1.81 14.66
CA GLU A 82 15.45 1.95 15.87
C GLU A 82 16.96 1.97 15.52
N TRP A 83 17.40 0.96 14.76
CA TRP A 83 18.79 0.88 14.33
C TRP A 83 19.22 2.13 13.54
N THR A 84 18.36 2.60 12.62
CA THR A 84 18.65 3.81 11.83
C THR A 84 18.74 5.05 12.71
N ALA A 85 17.82 5.19 13.67
CA ALA A 85 17.83 6.31 14.60
C ALA A 85 19.11 6.32 15.45
N ASP A 86 19.52 5.18 15.98
CA ASP A 86 20.74 5.03 16.77
C ASP A 86 21.99 5.27 15.93
N TYR A 87 22.07 4.70 14.72
CA TYR A 87 23.22 4.82 13.84
C TYR A 87 23.48 6.27 13.39
N TYR A 88 22.42 7.03 13.08
CA TYR A 88 22.52 8.42 12.65
C TYR A 88 22.35 9.43 13.78
N CYS A 89 22.25 8.99 15.03
CA CYS A 89 21.94 9.83 16.19
C CYS A 89 20.72 10.74 15.94
N ALA A 90 19.70 10.20 15.25
CA ALA A 90 18.50 10.94 14.86
C ALA A 90 17.35 10.68 15.84
N PRO A 91 16.43 11.64 16.06
CA PRO A 91 15.24 11.40 16.87
C PRO A 91 14.41 10.26 16.30
N LEU A 92 14.09 9.23 17.11
CA LEU A 92 13.36 8.05 16.69
C LEU A 92 12.03 8.39 16.01
N ALA A 93 11.30 9.40 16.52
CA ALA A 93 10.04 9.87 15.93
C ALA A 93 10.23 10.45 14.51
N ALA A 94 11.37 11.06 14.21
CA ALA A 94 11.67 11.58 12.88
C ALA A 94 11.90 10.45 11.87
N VAL A 95 12.68 9.44 12.28
CA VAL A 95 12.94 8.26 11.44
C VAL A 95 11.65 7.45 11.23
N ALA A 96 10.87 7.22 12.29
CA ALA A 96 9.58 6.53 12.20
C ALA A 96 8.60 7.23 11.26
N ARG A 97 8.60 8.56 11.24
CA ARG A 97 7.79 9.34 10.30
C ARG A 97 8.16 9.11 8.84
N MET A 98 9.43 8.85 8.52
CA MET A 98 9.87 8.57 7.15
C MET A 98 9.22 7.29 6.59
N ALA A 99 9.00 6.29 7.44
CA ALA A 99 8.34 5.04 7.05
C ALA A 99 6.86 5.20 6.68
N LEU A 100 6.21 6.29 7.10
CA LEU A 100 4.77 6.52 6.91
C LEU A 100 4.42 7.39 5.71
N SER A 101 5.37 7.72 4.85
CA SER A 101 5.16 8.52 3.63
C SER A 101 4.46 9.87 3.91
N SER A 102 3.22 10.03 3.50
CA SER A 102 2.45 11.27 3.70
C SER A 102 1.22 11.02 4.57
N GLY A 103 0.84 11.99 5.41
CA GLY A 103 -0.34 11.90 6.26
C GLY A 103 -1.65 11.61 5.50
N GLY A 104 -1.71 11.91 4.18
CA GLY A 104 -2.85 11.56 3.34
C GLY A 104 -2.96 10.07 3.00
N ALA A 105 -1.86 9.31 3.08
CA ALA A 105 -1.91 7.85 2.90
C ALA A 105 -2.53 7.14 4.11
N LEU A 106 -2.40 7.74 5.29
CA LEU A 106 -2.84 7.18 6.56
C LEU A 106 -4.35 7.29 6.81
N LYS A 107 -5.06 8.10 6.00
CA LYS A 107 -6.52 8.29 6.13
C LYS A 107 -7.36 7.26 5.36
N GLY A 108 -6.71 6.26 4.82
CA GLY A 108 -7.35 5.32 3.90
C GLY A 108 -7.46 5.86 2.47
N PRO A 109 -7.98 5.06 1.52
CA PRO A 109 -8.25 5.50 0.17
C PRO A 109 -9.36 6.57 0.16
N ALA A 110 -9.32 7.44 -0.84
CA ALA A 110 -10.48 8.26 -1.13
C ALA A 110 -11.57 7.35 -1.72
N THR A 111 -12.82 7.60 -1.38
CA THR A 111 -13.95 6.89 -1.98
C THR A 111 -14.61 7.72 -3.05
N THR A 112 -15.18 7.06 -4.04
CA THR A 112 -16.05 7.65 -5.05
C THR A 112 -17.37 6.89 -5.09
N ILE A 113 -18.42 7.53 -5.57
CA ILE A 113 -19.70 6.85 -5.76
C ILE A 113 -19.76 6.36 -7.20
N GLU A 114 -19.78 5.06 -7.36
CA GLU A 114 -20.11 4.38 -8.60
C GLU A 114 -21.57 3.88 -8.52
N TYR A 115 -22.13 3.58 -9.66
CA TYR A 115 -23.52 3.15 -9.76
C TYR A 115 -23.58 1.80 -10.45
N ARG A 116 -24.44 0.92 -9.93
CA ARG A 116 -24.77 -0.38 -10.54
C ARG A 116 -26.27 -0.50 -10.75
N LEU A 117 -26.67 -1.42 -11.60
CA LEU A 117 -28.08 -1.75 -11.79
C LEU A 117 -28.64 -2.44 -10.55
N SER A 118 -29.77 -1.95 -10.03
CA SER A 118 -30.47 -2.55 -8.89
C SER A 118 -31.47 -3.65 -9.30
N GLY A 119 -31.63 -3.90 -10.60
CA GLY A 119 -32.49 -4.95 -11.15
C GLY A 119 -33.96 -4.56 -11.36
N GLY A 120 -34.37 -3.36 -10.99
CA GLY A 120 -35.73 -2.87 -11.28
C GLY A 120 -35.83 -2.17 -12.66
N PRO A 121 -36.92 -2.38 -13.43
CA PRO A 121 -37.11 -1.61 -14.66
C PRO A 121 -37.46 -0.14 -14.35
N PRO A 122 -37.08 0.82 -15.20
CA PRO A 122 -37.51 2.20 -15.05
C PRO A 122 -39.00 2.36 -15.30
N GLU A 123 -39.66 3.32 -14.65
CA GLU A 123 -41.10 3.62 -14.88
C GLU A 123 -41.45 3.86 -16.36
N ARG A 124 -40.50 4.44 -17.10
CA ARG A 124 -40.62 4.65 -18.55
C ARG A 124 -39.27 4.39 -19.21
N LEU A 125 -39.22 3.40 -20.11
CA LEU A 125 -38.04 3.07 -20.90
C LEU A 125 -37.97 4.01 -22.12
N THR A 126 -36.99 4.89 -22.15
CA THR A 126 -36.65 5.72 -23.31
C THR A 126 -35.36 5.23 -23.95
N PRO A 127 -35.09 5.52 -25.26
CA PRO A 127 -33.84 5.08 -25.89
C PRO A 127 -32.58 5.50 -25.12
N GLN A 128 -32.58 6.69 -24.54
CA GLN A 128 -31.45 7.17 -23.71
C GLN A 128 -31.31 6.39 -22.39
N ARG A 129 -32.40 6.02 -21.75
CA ARG A 129 -32.37 5.22 -20.52
C ARG A 129 -31.96 3.77 -20.82
N GLN A 130 -32.41 3.23 -21.93
CA GLN A 130 -32.00 1.92 -22.39
C GLN A 130 -30.50 1.87 -22.67
N ALA A 131 -29.95 2.84 -23.41
CA ALA A 131 -28.51 2.95 -23.66
C ALA A 131 -27.69 3.04 -22.35
N ALA A 132 -28.20 3.76 -21.34
CA ALA A 132 -27.55 3.85 -20.03
C ALA A 132 -27.56 2.51 -19.28
N ILE A 133 -28.63 1.75 -19.37
CA ILE A 133 -28.75 0.42 -18.74
C ILE A 133 -27.82 -0.59 -19.43
N GLU A 134 -27.81 -0.60 -20.76
CA GLU A 134 -26.96 -1.48 -21.57
C GLU A 134 -25.46 -1.18 -21.33
N ALA A 135 -25.08 0.10 -21.17
CA ALA A 135 -23.70 0.49 -20.89
C ALA A 135 -23.19 0.05 -19.50
N LEU A 136 -24.12 -0.31 -18.58
CA LEU A 136 -23.80 -0.80 -17.22
C LEU A 136 -23.99 -2.31 -17.06
N GLU A 137 -24.26 -3.07 -18.11
CA GLU A 137 -24.50 -4.51 -18.01
C GLU A 137 -23.27 -5.22 -17.40
N GLY A 138 -23.38 -5.57 -16.08
CA GLY A 138 -22.36 -6.30 -15.34
C GLY A 138 -21.21 -5.47 -14.78
N GLU A 139 -21.20 -4.16 -14.96
CA GLU A 139 -20.14 -3.26 -14.50
C GLU A 139 -20.65 -2.16 -13.56
N GLN A 140 -19.70 -1.45 -12.94
CA GLN A 140 -19.95 -0.27 -12.11
C GLN A 140 -19.21 0.92 -12.72
N ALA A 141 -19.85 2.09 -12.73
CA ALA A 141 -19.24 3.30 -13.23
C ALA A 141 -19.76 4.56 -12.49
N THR A 142 -18.96 5.61 -12.47
CA THR A 142 -19.43 6.93 -12.04
C THR A 142 -20.46 7.50 -13.00
N ILE A 143 -21.33 8.41 -12.54
CA ILE A 143 -22.32 9.08 -13.42
C ILE A 143 -21.62 9.70 -14.64
N ARG A 144 -20.44 10.28 -14.45
CA ARG A 144 -19.70 10.94 -15.54
C ARG A 144 -19.19 9.94 -16.58
N GLU A 145 -18.61 8.83 -16.15
CA GLU A 145 -18.14 7.75 -17.03
C GLU A 145 -19.31 7.15 -17.78
N LEU A 146 -20.40 6.84 -17.08
CA LEU A 146 -21.60 6.27 -17.67
C LEU A 146 -22.25 7.22 -18.70
N ALA A 147 -22.30 8.52 -18.41
CA ALA A 147 -22.76 9.53 -19.37
C ALA A 147 -21.94 9.50 -20.67
N GLY A 148 -20.60 9.36 -20.54
CA GLY A 148 -19.70 9.23 -21.69
C GLY A 148 -19.89 7.93 -22.46
N LEU A 149 -20.01 6.79 -21.78
CA LEU A 149 -20.17 5.47 -22.39
C LEU A 149 -21.52 5.34 -23.13
N ALA A 150 -22.60 5.77 -22.47
CA ALA A 150 -23.95 5.68 -23.02
C ALA A 150 -24.32 6.82 -23.98
N GLY A 151 -23.50 7.85 -24.09
CA GLY A 151 -23.79 9.04 -24.92
C GLY A 151 -25.03 9.82 -24.45
N VAL A 152 -25.31 9.81 -23.13
CA VAL A 152 -26.47 10.49 -22.55
C VAL A 152 -26.06 11.59 -21.58
N SER A 153 -26.98 12.49 -21.24
CA SER A 153 -26.70 13.52 -20.23
C SER A 153 -26.74 12.95 -18.80
N GLU A 154 -25.96 13.53 -17.89
CA GLU A 154 -26.01 13.16 -16.45
C GLU A 154 -27.42 13.30 -15.85
N GLY A 155 -28.28 14.19 -16.39
CA GLY A 155 -29.66 14.39 -15.95
C GLY A 155 -30.52 13.13 -16.14
N VAL A 156 -30.32 12.41 -17.25
CA VAL A 156 -31.01 11.13 -17.51
C VAL A 156 -30.61 10.09 -16.47
N LEU A 157 -29.32 10.02 -16.16
CA LEU A 157 -28.76 9.06 -15.18
C LEU A 157 -29.26 9.36 -13.76
N ARG A 158 -29.26 10.63 -13.36
CA ARG A 158 -29.83 11.06 -12.06
C ARG A 158 -31.32 10.72 -11.96
N GLY A 159 -32.05 10.80 -13.07
CA GLY A 159 -33.45 10.33 -13.13
C GLY A 159 -33.58 8.84 -12.87
N LEU A 160 -32.64 8.01 -13.36
CA LEU A 160 -32.61 6.57 -13.07
C LEU A 160 -32.22 6.27 -11.61
N VAL A 161 -31.32 7.05 -11.03
CA VAL A 161 -30.96 6.97 -9.60
C VAL A 161 -32.18 7.29 -8.74
N ASN A 162 -32.90 8.37 -9.04
CA ASN A 162 -34.10 8.78 -8.29
C ASN A 162 -35.25 7.74 -8.38
N GLN A 163 -35.28 6.95 -9.44
CA GLN A 163 -36.24 5.85 -9.62
C GLN A 163 -35.77 4.52 -9.01
N GLY A 164 -34.58 4.50 -8.41
CA GLY A 164 -34.02 3.28 -7.82
C GLY A 164 -33.56 2.23 -8.84
N VAL A 165 -33.47 2.59 -10.14
CA VAL A 165 -32.92 1.72 -11.19
C VAL A 165 -31.41 1.59 -11.09
N LEU A 166 -30.75 2.70 -10.71
CA LEU A 166 -29.33 2.75 -10.40
C LEU A 166 -29.17 2.95 -8.90
N GLU A 167 -28.41 2.07 -8.26
CA GLU A 167 -28.06 2.22 -6.84
C GLU A 167 -26.62 2.69 -6.66
N PRO A 168 -26.39 3.64 -5.75
CA PRO A 168 -25.02 4.11 -5.44
C PRO A 168 -24.26 3.05 -4.65
N VAL A 169 -23.01 2.84 -5.04
CA VAL A 169 -22.03 2.00 -4.35
C VAL A 169 -20.81 2.84 -4.05
N GLU A 170 -20.42 2.89 -2.80
CA GLU A 170 -19.18 3.56 -2.41
C GLU A 170 -17.99 2.65 -2.73
N VAL A 171 -17.10 3.11 -3.59
CA VAL A 171 -15.95 2.33 -4.08
C VAL A 171 -14.66 3.08 -3.78
N ASP A 172 -13.64 2.33 -3.39
CA ASP A 172 -12.31 2.88 -3.18
C ASP A 172 -11.71 3.38 -4.51
N CYS A 173 -11.19 4.61 -4.51
CA CYS A 173 -10.47 5.16 -5.67
C CYS A 173 -9.16 4.43 -5.96
N ASP A 174 -8.65 3.64 -5.02
CA ASP A 174 -7.45 2.85 -5.19
C ASP A 174 -7.77 1.56 -5.96
N ARG A 175 -7.66 1.60 -7.28
CA ARG A 175 -7.78 0.38 -8.09
C ARG A 175 -6.67 -0.60 -7.70
N PRO A 176 -6.96 -1.91 -7.61
CA PRO A 176 -5.94 -2.93 -7.37
C PRO A 176 -4.81 -2.86 -8.41
N TYR A 177 -3.59 -3.20 -8.01
CA TYR A 177 -2.51 -3.40 -8.97
C TYR A 177 -2.67 -4.75 -9.66
N PRO A 178 -2.28 -4.86 -10.95
CA PRO A 178 -2.23 -6.14 -11.63
C PRO A 178 -1.33 -7.13 -10.88
N VAL A 179 -1.73 -8.39 -10.89
CA VAL A 179 -1.02 -9.46 -10.17
C VAL A 179 0.06 -10.06 -11.06
N ALA A 180 1.32 -10.00 -10.60
CA ALA A 180 2.45 -10.63 -11.26
C ALA A 180 2.38 -12.16 -11.09
N ARG A 181 2.60 -12.90 -12.18
CA ARG A 181 2.52 -14.36 -12.18
C ARG A 181 3.92 -14.97 -12.30
N PRO A 182 4.38 -15.76 -11.33
CA PRO A 182 5.73 -16.34 -11.33
C PRO A 182 5.97 -17.29 -12.51
N ASP A 183 4.93 -17.96 -13.01
CA ASP A 183 4.95 -18.97 -14.07
C ASP A 183 4.61 -18.42 -15.47
N PHE A 184 4.42 -17.10 -15.64
CA PHE A 184 3.90 -16.53 -16.89
C PHE A 184 4.81 -16.79 -18.10
N ALA A 185 6.09 -16.40 -18.04
CA ALA A 185 7.05 -16.62 -19.12
C ALA A 185 8.47 -16.79 -18.56
N PRO A 186 8.82 -17.97 -18.01
CA PRO A 186 10.15 -18.22 -17.48
C PRO A 186 11.20 -18.18 -18.60
N PRO A 187 12.37 -17.55 -18.37
CA PRO A 187 13.41 -17.45 -19.38
C PRO A 187 14.16 -18.78 -19.56
N ALA A 188 14.70 -18.99 -20.76
CA ALA A 188 15.69 -20.04 -20.97
C ALA A 188 17.06 -19.58 -20.45
N LEU A 189 17.46 -20.07 -19.27
CA LEU A 189 18.73 -19.75 -18.65
C LEU A 189 19.86 -20.65 -19.16
N THR A 190 21.07 -20.09 -19.27
CA THR A 190 22.29 -20.92 -19.46
C THR A 190 22.56 -21.75 -18.20
N SER A 191 23.47 -22.72 -18.29
CA SER A 191 23.85 -23.53 -17.11
C SER A 191 24.41 -22.69 -15.95
N GLU A 192 25.22 -21.67 -16.25
CA GLU A 192 25.79 -20.77 -15.24
C GLU A 192 24.72 -19.90 -14.60
N GLN A 193 23.83 -19.30 -15.41
CA GLN A 193 22.68 -18.51 -14.91
C GLN A 193 21.74 -19.38 -14.06
N SER A 194 21.47 -20.60 -14.50
CA SER A 194 20.62 -21.55 -13.78
C SER A 194 21.21 -21.94 -12.42
N GLY A 195 22.54 -22.16 -12.38
CA GLY A 195 23.26 -22.41 -11.13
C GLY A 195 23.15 -21.23 -10.16
N ALA A 196 23.43 -20.01 -10.62
CA ALA A 196 23.30 -18.80 -9.82
C ALA A 196 21.87 -18.57 -9.34
N ALA A 197 20.88 -18.68 -10.22
CA ALA A 197 19.46 -18.57 -9.89
C ALA A 197 19.03 -19.63 -8.87
N GLY A 198 19.56 -20.84 -8.96
CA GLY A 198 19.31 -21.93 -8.02
C GLY A 198 19.73 -21.57 -6.58
N HIS A 199 20.91 -20.99 -6.39
CA HIS A 199 21.38 -20.52 -5.09
C HIS A 199 20.50 -19.41 -4.53
N LEU A 200 20.13 -18.43 -5.36
CA LEU A 200 19.26 -17.32 -4.96
C LEU A 200 17.85 -17.81 -4.55
N ARG A 201 17.26 -18.72 -5.32
CA ARG A 201 15.96 -19.33 -5.02
C ARG A 201 15.99 -20.15 -3.74
N ALA A 202 17.06 -20.89 -3.49
CA ALA A 202 17.22 -21.66 -2.25
C ALA A 202 17.23 -20.74 -1.03
N ALA A 203 17.98 -19.64 -1.08
CA ALA A 203 18.02 -18.67 0.00
C ALA A 203 16.65 -17.98 0.26
N VAL A 204 15.88 -17.70 -0.80
CA VAL A 204 14.51 -17.21 -0.65
C VAL A 204 13.62 -18.23 0.06
N LYS A 205 13.74 -19.51 -0.25
CA LYS A 205 13.00 -20.60 0.40
C LYS A 205 13.35 -20.73 1.88
N GLU A 206 14.62 -20.61 2.24
CA GLU A 206 15.10 -20.71 3.62
C GLU A 206 14.60 -19.54 4.51
N ALA A 207 14.16 -18.44 3.90
CA ALA A 207 13.63 -17.28 4.62
C ALA A 207 14.60 -16.66 5.63
N SER A 208 15.89 -16.88 5.46
CA SER A 208 16.97 -16.33 6.29
C SER A 208 17.64 -15.14 5.59
N PHE A 209 18.30 -14.29 6.37
CA PHE A 209 19.12 -13.22 5.81
C PHE A 209 20.35 -13.82 5.11
N ALA A 210 20.44 -13.65 3.81
CA ALA A 210 21.54 -14.14 2.99
C ALA A 210 21.92 -13.08 1.93
N PRO A 211 22.99 -12.32 2.12
CA PRO A 211 23.50 -11.38 1.11
C PRO A 211 24.19 -12.12 -0.02
N PHE A 212 23.87 -11.74 -1.26
CA PHE A 212 24.49 -12.25 -2.47
C PHE A 212 25.07 -11.13 -3.31
N LEU A 213 26.21 -11.36 -3.92
CA LEU A 213 26.77 -10.54 -4.99
C LEU A 213 26.63 -11.29 -6.30
N LEU A 214 25.82 -10.77 -7.23
CA LEU A 214 25.71 -11.29 -8.58
C LEU A 214 26.66 -10.51 -9.50
N ASP A 215 27.84 -11.04 -9.72
CA ASP A 215 28.84 -10.46 -10.61
C ASP A 215 28.68 -10.97 -12.04
N GLY A 216 29.01 -10.13 -13.02
CA GLY A 216 28.96 -10.50 -14.45
C GLY A 216 29.05 -9.25 -15.33
N VAL A 217 29.54 -9.46 -16.56
CA VAL A 217 29.67 -8.39 -17.57
C VAL A 217 28.30 -7.85 -18.01
N THR A 218 28.29 -6.67 -18.63
CA THR A 218 27.08 -6.14 -19.25
C THR A 218 26.55 -7.10 -20.31
N GLY A 219 25.24 -7.38 -20.29
CA GLY A 219 24.64 -8.34 -21.24
C GLY A 219 24.73 -9.82 -20.84
N SER A 220 25.34 -10.16 -19.70
CA SER A 220 25.43 -11.55 -19.22
C SER A 220 24.12 -12.18 -18.74
N GLY A 221 23.00 -11.46 -18.81
CA GLY A 221 21.70 -11.97 -18.37
C GLY A 221 21.46 -11.89 -16.85
N LYS A 222 22.13 -10.97 -16.16
CA LYS A 222 21.88 -10.74 -14.71
C LYS A 222 20.42 -10.49 -14.38
N THR A 223 19.72 -9.77 -15.26
CA THR A 223 18.29 -9.47 -15.07
C THR A 223 17.44 -10.73 -15.06
N GLU A 224 17.64 -11.60 -16.02
CA GLU A 224 16.97 -12.91 -16.10
C GLU A 224 17.28 -13.76 -14.88
N THR A 225 18.53 -13.74 -14.44
CA THR A 225 18.99 -14.50 -13.28
C THR A 225 18.30 -14.02 -11.99
N TYR A 226 18.22 -12.70 -11.73
CA TYR A 226 17.57 -12.22 -10.51
C TYR A 226 16.03 -12.14 -10.61
N PHE A 227 15.44 -12.30 -11.79
CA PHE A 227 13.99 -12.51 -11.90
C PHE A 227 13.55 -13.85 -11.30
N GLU A 228 14.43 -14.84 -11.25
CA GLU A 228 14.11 -16.15 -10.68
C GLU A 228 13.85 -16.14 -9.17
N PRO A 229 14.70 -15.50 -8.32
CA PRO A 229 14.34 -15.33 -6.90
C PRO A 229 13.11 -14.43 -6.69
N ILE A 230 12.80 -13.49 -7.59
CA ILE A 230 11.53 -12.75 -7.56
C ILE A 230 10.36 -13.71 -7.77
N ALA A 231 10.43 -14.57 -8.82
CA ALA A 231 9.40 -15.59 -9.04
C ALA A 231 9.23 -16.50 -7.82
N GLN A 232 10.33 -16.94 -7.22
CA GLN A 232 10.29 -17.77 -6.01
C GLN A 232 9.65 -17.05 -4.81
N ALA A 233 9.88 -15.77 -4.64
CA ALA A 233 9.26 -14.98 -3.58
C ALA A 233 7.75 -14.84 -3.81
N LEU A 234 7.33 -14.62 -5.07
CA LEU A 234 5.92 -14.55 -5.45
C LEU A 234 5.19 -15.88 -5.22
N GLU A 235 5.82 -17.03 -5.53
CA GLU A 235 5.29 -18.37 -5.22
C GLU A 235 5.05 -18.60 -3.72
N MET A 236 5.74 -17.84 -2.87
CA MET A 236 5.64 -17.90 -1.42
C MET A 236 4.79 -16.77 -0.82
N ASP A 237 4.00 -16.08 -1.64
CA ASP A 237 3.17 -14.91 -1.26
C ASP A 237 3.98 -13.81 -0.53
N ARG A 238 5.24 -13.60 -0.95
CA ARG A 238 6.12 -12.58 -0.40
C ARG A 238 6.22 -11.38 -1.30
N GLN A 239 6.36 -10.23 -0.67
CA GLN A 239 6.64 -8.99 -1.38
C GLN A 239 8.12 -8.87 -1.71
N VAL A 240 8.41 -8.25 -2.85
CA VAL A 240 9.77 -8.00 -3.34
C VAL A 240 10.00 -6.51 -3.54
N LEU A 241 11.13 -6.02 -3.07
CA LEU A 241 11.61 -4.66 -3.33
C LEU A 241 12.83 -4.74 -4.25
N VAL A 242 12.74 -4.12 -5.42
CA VAL A 242 13.85 -3.97 -6.36
C VAL A 242 14.29 -2.51 -6.34
N LEU A 243 15.50 -2.27 -5.86
CA LEU A 243 16.10 -0.93 -5.86
C LEU A 243 17.01 -0.78 -7.07
N LEU A 244 16.72 0.19 -7.91
CA LEU A 244 17.49 0.49 -9.11
C LEU A 244 18.00 1.94 -9.05
N PRO A 245 19.21 2.22 -9.58
CA PRO A 245 19.57 3.59 -9.88
C PRO A 245 18.55 4.21 -10.84
N GLU A 246 18.25 5.51 -10.71
CA GLU A 246 17.26 6.21 -11.55
C GLU A 246 17.48 5.99 -13.05
N ILE A 247 18.76 5.94 -13.48
CA ILE A 247 19.15 5.68 -14.88
C ILE A 247 18.84 4.23 -15.32
N ALA A 248 18.66 3.29 -14.40
CA ALA A 248 18.36 1.90 -14.71
C ALA A 248 16.85 1.59 -14.69
N LEU A 249 16.02 2.48 -14.11
CA LEU A 249 14.56 2.41 -14.17
C LEU A 249 14.08 2.89 -15.54
N THR A 250 14.34 2.09 -16.56
CA THR A 250 14.01 2.41 -17.95
C THR A 250 12.73 1.69 -18.40
N GLU A 251 12.08 2.22 -19.45
CA GLU A 251 10.97 1.52 -20.12
C GLU A 251 11.36 0.11 -20.56
N ALA A 252 12.61 -0.09 -20.97
CA ALA A 252 13.13 -1.40 -21.35
C ALA A 252 13.13 -2.38 -20.18
N PHE A 253 13.49 -1.95 -18.97
CA PHE A 253 13.41 -2.79 -17.77
C PHE A 253 11.94 -3.13 -17.43
N LEU A 254 11.07 -2.14 -17.45
CA LEU A 254 9.65 -2.33 -17.12
C LEU A 254 8.97 -3.29 -18.11
N ARG A 255 9.26 -3.14 -19.41
CA ARG A 255 8.76 -4.05 -20.44
C ARG A 255 9.26 -5.48 -20.21
N ARG A 256 10.56 -5.68 -19.94
CA ARG A 256 11.13 -7.02 -19.66
C ARG A 256 10.48 -7.66 -18.41
N PHE A 257 10.21 -6.85 -17.41
CA PHE A 257 9.50 -7.31 -16.21
C PHE A 257 8.08 -7.77 -16.57
N GLU A 258 7.34 -6.95 -17.31
CA GLU A 258 5.96 -7.26 -17.73
C GLU A 258 5.92 -8.48 -18.67
N GLU A 259 6.87 -8.60 -19.61
CA GLU A 259 7.02 -9.78 -20.46
C GLU A 259 7.29 -11.04 -19.62
N ARG A 260 8.04 -10.96 -18.53
CA ARG A 260 8.37 -12.09 -17.66
C ARG A 260 7.24 -12.48 -16.72
N PHE A 261 6.49 -11.53 -16.19
CA PHE A 261 5.52 -11.74 -15.10
C PHE A 261 4.06 -11.49 -15.50
N GLY A 262 3.79 -11.02 -16.72
CA GLY A 262 2.45 -10.75 -17.23
C GLY A 262 1.77 -9.52 -16.63
N ALA A 263 2.47 -8.75 -15.80
CA ALA A 263 1.97 -7.54 -15.16
C ALA A 263 3.14 -6.58 -14.85
N PRO A 264 2.92 -5.26 -14.92
CA PRO A 264 3.94 -4.29 -14.52
C PRO A 264 4.16 -4.29 -13.00
N PRO A 265 5.36 -3.94 -12.53
CA PRO A 265 5.63 -3.77 -11.11
C PRO A 265 5.01 -2.46 -10.60
N VAL A 266 4.82 -2.36 -9.29
CA VAL A 266 4.45 -1.10 -8.63
C VAL A 266 5.67 -0.18 -8.60
N LEU A 267 5.52 1.03 -9.12
CA LEU A 267 6.61 2.00 -9.19
C LEU A 267 6.68 2.87 -7.93
N TRP A 268 7.92 3.16 -7.50
CA TRP A 268 8.20 4.08 -6.41
C TRP A 268 9.38 5.00 -6.73
N HIS A 269 9.10 6.22 -7.20
CA HIS A 269 10.14 7.21 -7.53
C HIS A 269 9.67 8.65 -7.25
N SER A 270 10.59 9.61 -7.32
CA SER A 270 10.36 11.00 -6.95
C SER A 270 9.31 11.72 -7.82
N SER A 271 9.21 11.36 -9.10
CA SER A 271 8.29 12.00 -10.07
C SER A 271 6.85 11.46 -10.04
N LEU A 272 6.55 10.45 -9.20
CA LEU A 272 5.16 9.99 -9.03
C LEU A 272 4.27 11.10 -8.47
N LYS A 273 3.06 11.22 -9.03
CA LYS A 273 2.01 12.07 -8.47
C LYS A 273 1.69 11.66 -7.02
N SER A 274 1.31 12.62 -6.20
CA SER A 274 1.02 12.36 -4.78
C SER A 274 -0.10 11.34 -4.55
N THR A 275 -1.06 11.24 -5.47
CA THR A 275 -2.15 10.25 -5.45
C THR A 275 -1.62 8.84 -5.71
N GLU A 276 -0.79 8.66 -6.74
CA GLU A 276 -0.17 7.38 -7.08
C GLU A 276 0.77 6.90 -5.97
N ARG A 277 1.57 7.82 -5.41
CA ARG A 277 2.47 7.51 -4.29
C ARG A 277 1.68 7.04 -3.07
N ARG A 278 0.54 7.68 -2.76
CA ARG A 278 -0.33 7.24 -1.64
C ARG A 278 -0.95 5.88 -1.91
N ARG A 279 -1.44 5.64 -3.13
CA ARG A 279 -1.97 4.33 -3.55
C ARG A 279 -0.90 3.24 -3.43
N ALA A 280 0.30 3.46 -4.00
CA ALA A 280 1.42 2.52 -3.91
C ALA A 280 1.79 2.22 -2.44
N TRP A 281 1.90 3.25 -1.60
CA TRP A 281 2.21 3.08 -0.19
C TRP A 281 1.16 2.21 0.53
N ARG A 282 -0.15 2.47 0.31
CA ARG A 282 -1.22 1.67 0.91
C ARG A 282 -1.18 0.22 0.42
N ALA A 283 -0.96 0.00 -0.87
CA ALA A 283 -0.86 -1.32 -1.45
C ALA A 283 0.34 -2.11 -0.87
N VAL A 284 1.49 -1.45 -0.66
CA VAL A 284 2.65 -2.04 0.01
C VAL A 284 2.31 -2.39 1.46
N ALA A 285 1.71 -1.45 2.19
CA ALA A 285 1.35 -1.65 3.59
C ALA A 285 0.32 -2.78 3.78
N ALA A 286 -0.63 -2.91 2.86
CA ALA A 286 -1.66 -3.96 2.87
C ALA A 286 -1.17 -5.32 2.33
N GLY A 287 0.06 -5.41 1.78
CA GLY A 287 0.59 -6.64 1.17
C GLY A 287 0.08 -6.90 -0.25
N SER A 288 -0.76 -6.03 -0.82
CA SER A 288 -1.33 -6.22 -2.17
C SER A 288 -0.40 -5.78 -3.31
N ALA A 289 0.64 -4.98 -3.03
CA ALA A 289 1.72 -4.71 -3.97
C ALA A 289 2.76 -5.82 -3.87
N GLN A 290 2.79 -6.71 -4.84
CA GLN A 290 3.68 -7.87 -4.82
C GLN A 290 5.15 -7.51 -5.10
N VAL A 291 5.41 -6.72 -6.15
CA VAL A 291 6.76 -6.28 -6.53
C VAL A 291 6.77 -4.76 -6.65
N VAL A 292 7.67 -4.14 -5.91
CA VAL A 292 7.89 -2.69 -5.92
C VAL A 292 9.25 -2.41 -6.52
N VAL A 293 9.33 -1.48 -7.46
CA VAL A 293 10.56 -1.07 -8.14
C VAL A 293 10.76 0.43 -7.98
N GLY A 294 11.95 0.84 -7.52
CA GLY A 294 12.28 2.24 -7.32
C GLY A 294 13.76 2.52 -7.12
#